data_d45d29f89bb7de1dbd30976604bb15eb
#
_entry.id   d45d29f89bb7de1dbd30976604bb15eb
#
_cell.length_a   1.000
_cell.length_b   1.000
_cell.length_c   1.000
_cell.angle_alpha   90.00
_cell.angle_beta   90.00
_cell.angle_gamma   90.00
#
_symmetry.space_group_name_H-M   'P 1'
#
loop_
_entity.id
_entity.type
_entity.pdbx_description
1 polymer ?
#
loop_
_entity_poly.entity_id
_entity_poly.type
_entity_poly.pdbx_seq_one_letter_code
_entity_poly.pdbx_strand_id
1 'polypeptide(L)'
;NPQLRDSRLKRKSKILIPVIEPNQEKTLVKKDSLSTEDNLLRLDSIFVKKRKKDNQLNLSVLLPFRSKTVNYDSIEEVESLFEDRNLYTITLDFYSGILYAIEDLRKLNVSINLNVFDTENSINKINKISSENSIKDSDVIIGPLIPRNFESFSKIKLLESIPKVFPLSTIPIKIIKGVVQSVTSKKLLRDRMINYLDKNLDRDENIVI
;
A
#
# COMPACT_ATOMS: atom_id res chain seq x y z
N ASN A 1 -11.55 -3.39 36.47
CA ASN A 1 -11.60 -1.95 36.78
C ASN A 1 -12.99 -1.60 37.25
N PRO A 2 -13.22 -1.30 38.60
CA PRO A 2 -14.57 -1.10 39.14
C PRO A 2 -15.34 0.07 38.52
N GLN A 3 -14.65 0.98 37.85
CA GLN A 3 -15.26 2.19 37.27
C GLN A 3 -15.87 1.97 35.89
N LEU A 4 -15.70 0.78 35.29
CA LEU A 4 -16.25 0.45 33.97
C LEU A 4 -17.58 -0.27 34.02
N ARG A 5 -18.19 -0.43 35.21
CA ARG A 5 -19.48 -1.11 35.36
C ARG A 5 -20.69 -0.27 34.90
N ASP A 6 -20.54 1.05 34.75
CA ASP A 6 -21.59 1.92 34.24
C ASP A 6 -21.20 2.51 32.89
N SER A 7 -22.04 2.29 31.94
CA SER A 7 -21.88 2.34 30.49
C SER A 7 -21.51 3.68 29.82
N ARG A 8 -20.94 4.66 30.55
CA ARG A 8 -20.40 5.90 29.95
C ARG A 8 -19.19 6.42 30.70
N LEU A 9 -18.03 6.38 30.05
CA LEU A 9 -16.83 7.08 30.51
C LEU A 9 -17.09 8.58 30.54
N LYS A 10 -17.03 9.19 31.72
CA LYS A 10 -17.10 10.65 31.87
C LYS A 10 -15.81 11.27 31.32
N ARG A 11 -15.95 12.43 30.66
CA ARG A 11 -14.81 13.21 30.18
C ARG A 11 -13.81 13.45 31.32
N LYS A 12 -12.53 13.04 31.16
CA LYS A 12 -11.45 13.06 32.16
C LYS A 12 -11.43 11.89 33.16
N SER A 13 -12.08 10.75 32.90
CA SER A 13 -11.88 9.55 33.73
C SER A 13 -10.44 9.04 33.59
N LYS A 14 -9.78 8.78 34.72
CA LYS A 14 -8.44 8.14 34.73
C LYS A 14 -8.63 6.65 34.54
N ILE A 15 -8.03 6.10 33.50
CA ILE A 15 -7.96 4.65 33.28
C ILE A 15 -6.62 4.17 33.82
N LEU A 16 -6.65 3.22 34.77
CA LEU A 16 -5.46 2.55 35.27
C LEU A 16 -5.12 1.41 34.31
N ILE A 17 -4.04 1.57 33.58
CA ILE A 17 -3.46 0.51 32.76
C ILE A 17 -2.44 -0.21 33.64
N PRO A 18 -2.59 -1.52 33.90
CA PRO A 18 -1.56 -2.25 34.62
C PRO A 18 -0.28 -2.25 33.78
N VAL A 19 0.80 -1.72 34.33
CA VAL A 19 2.14 -1.87 33.76
C VAL A 19 2.59 -3.28 34.13
N ILE A 20 2.61 -4.17 33.15
CA ILE A 20 3.23 -5.49 33.29
C ILE A 20 4.74 -5.23 33.22
N GLU A 21 5.43 -5.32 34.34
CA GLU A 21 6.89 -5.36 34.34
C GLU A 21 7.33 -6.58 33.52
N PRO A 22 8.30 -6.44 32.60
CA PRO A 22 8.77 -7.57 31.81
C PRO A 22 9.51 -8.55 32.75
N ASN A 23 8.81 -9.57 33.19
CA ASN A 23 9.44 -10.70 33.84
C ASN A 23 10.31 -11.39 32.77
N GLN A 24 11.62 -11.44 33.01
CA GLN A 24 12.58 -12.10 32.15
C GLN A 24 12.39 -13.62 32.22
N GLU A 25 11.34 -14.13 31.65
CA GLU A 25 11.28 -15.52 31.27
C GLU A 25 11.44 -15.61 29.76
N LYS A 26 12.50 -16.29 29.35
CA LYS A 26 12.77 -16.72 28.00
C LYS A 26 11.63 -17.62 27.51
N THR A 27 10.53 -17.02 27.13
CA THR A 27 9.57 -17.70 26.28
C THR A 27 10.20 -17.79 24.90
N LEU A 28 10.64 -19.00 24.56
CA LEU A 28 10.90 -19.42 23.19
C LEU A 28 9.74 -18.89 22.35
N VAL A 29 10.03 -17.86 21.56
CA VAL A 29 9.17 -17.48 20.46
C VAL A 29 9.04 -18.74 19.61
N LYS A 30 7.96 -19.50 19.82
CA LYS A 30 7.53 -20.46 18.84
C LYS A 30 7.38 -19.66 17.56
N LYS A 31 8.33 -19.86 16.64
CA LYS A 31 8.15 -19.52 15.26
C LYS A 31 6.83 -20.13 14.88
N ASP A 32 5.78 -19.31 14.81
CA ASP A 32 4.55 -19.73 14.15
C ASP A 32 4.95 -20.02 12.71
N SER A 33 5.28 -21.29 12.49
CA SER A 33 5.22 -21.87 11.18
C SER A 33 3.73 -21.82 10.82
N LEU A 34 3.29 -20.69 10.29
CA LEU A 34 2.10 -20.62 9.48
C LEU A 34 2.28 -21.67 8.40
N SER A 35 1.74 -22.86 8.64
CA SER A 35 1.49 -23.86 7.63
C SER A 35 0.37 -23.30 6.74
N THR A 36 0.72 -22.31 5.97
CA THR A 36 -0.09 -21.80 4.88
C THR A 36 0.16 -22.68 3.67
N GLU A 37 -0.44 -23.84 3.67
CA GLU A 37 -0.73 -24.55 2.43
C GLU A 37 -1.87 -23.88 1.63
N ASP A 38 -2.33 -22.72 2.04
CA ASP A 38 -3.17 -21.86 1.22
C ASP A 38 -2.27 -21.07 0.26
N ASN A 39 -2.37 -21.41 -1.00
CA ASN A 39 -1.97 -20.72 -2.24
C ASN A 39 -1.67 -19.20 -2.15
N LEU A 40 -0.91 -18.76 -1.16
CA LEU A 40 -0.23 -17.49 -1.19
C LEU A 40 0.79 -17.61 -2.31
N LEU A 41 0.48 -17.01 -3.45
CA LEU A 41 1.44 -16.78 -4.52
C LEU A 41 2.71 -16.26 -3.83
N ARG A 42 3.75 -17.09 -3.78
CA ARG A 42 5.01 -16.69 -3.16
C ARG A 42 5.47 -15.45 -3.93
N LEU A 43 5.70 -14.37 -3.22
CA LEU A 43 6.19 -13.11 -3.82
C LEU A 43 7.38 -13.40 -4.74
N ASP A 44 8.23 -14.36 -4.35
CA ASP A 44 9.32 -14.87 -5.15
C ASP A 44 8.91 -15.33 -6.56
N SER A 45 7.70 -15.91 -6.73
CA SER A 45 7.24 -16.36 -8.05
C SER A 45 6.77 -15.21 -8.95
N ILE A 46 6.42 -14.06 -8.36
CA ILE A 46 6.00 -12.86 -9.09
C ILE A 46 7.23 -12.11 -9.62
N PHE A 47 8.33 -12.13 -8.84
CA PHE A 47 9.54 -11.35 -9.11
C PHE A 47 10.70 -12.14 -9.72
N VAL A 48 10.53 -13.44 -10.01
CA VAL A 48 11.59 -14.35 -10.51
C VAL A 48 11.99 -14.08 -11.97
N LYS A 49 11.83 -12.92 -12.52
CA LYS A 49 12.42 -12.67 -13.85
C LYS A 49 13.61 -11.72 -13.78
N LYS A 50 14.81 -12.36 -13.91
CA LYS A 50 16.07 -11.73 -14.29
C LYS A 50 16.51 -10.59 -13.35
N ARG A 51 17.17 -10.93 -12.25
CA ARG A 51 18.14 -9.99 -11.68
C ARG A 51 19.11 -9.60 -12.80
N LYS A 52 18.99 -8.38 -13.30
CA LYS A 52 20.03 -7.77 -14.10
C LYS A 52 21.28 -7.76 -13.24
N LYS A 53 22.44 -8.09 -13.83
CA LYS A 53 23.72 -8.15 -13.11
C LYS A 53 24.10 -6.82 -12.42
N ASP A 54 23.42 -5.72 -12.73
CA ASP A 54 23.83 -4.36 -12.41
C ASP A 54 23.07 -3.73 -11.24
N ASN A 55 22.29 -4.51 -10.45
CA ASN A 55 21.46 -3.97 -9.35
C ASN A 55 20.60 -2.74 -9.73
N GLN A 56 20.31 -2.56 -11.02
CA GLN A 56 19.51 -1.45 -11.53
C GLN A 56 18.09 -1.91 -11.84
N LEU A 57 17.09 -1.20 -11.30
CA LEU A 57 15.67 -1.45 -11.53
C LEU A 57 15.03 -0.26 -12.25
N ASN A 58 14.25 -0.53 -13.28
CA ASN A 58 13.40 0.46 -13.94
C ASN A 58 12.02 0.41 -13.28
N LEU A 59 11.68 1.44 -12.54
CA LEU A 59 10.41 1.61 -11.86
C LEU A 59 9.56 2.63 -12.61
N SER A 60 8.37 2.24 -13.05
CA SER A 60 7.38 3.17 -13.58
C SER A 60 6.28 3.42 -12.55
N VAL A 61 5.92 4.69 -12.38
CA VAL A 61 4.90 5.13 -11.43
C VAL A 61 3.84 5.93 -12.16
N LEU A 62 2.58 5.47 -12.09
CA LEU A 62 1.43 6.06 -12.75
C LEU A 62 0.53 6.75 -11.70
N LEU A 63 0.60 8.07 -11.64
CA LEU A 63 -0.06 8.87 -10.61
C LEU A 63 -0.95 9.95 -11.23
N PRO A 64 -2.09 10.27 -10.61
CA PRO A 64 -3.02 11.29 -11.10
C PRO A 64 -2.66 12.69 -10.60
N PHE A 65 -1.49 13.20 -10.99
CA PHE A 65 -1.05 14.56 -10.58
C PHE A 65 -1.97 15.66 -11.11
N ARG A 66 -2.59 15.43 -12.28
CA ARG A 66 -3.45 16.43 -12.92
C ARG A 66 -2.74 17.78 -13.12
N SER A 67 -1.45 17.73 -13.41
CA SER A 67 -0.57 18.89 -13.48
C SER A 67 -1.07 20.00 -14.41
N LYS A 68 -1.81 19.64 -15.47
CA LYS A 68 -2.37 20.61 -16.42
C LYS A 68 -3.60 21.36 -15.91
N THR A 69 -4.21 20.90 -14.80
CA THR A 69 -5.43 21.53 -14.25
C THR A 69 -5.10 22.49 -13.13
N VAL A 70 -3.85 22.56 -12.71
CA VAL A 70 -3.39 23.47 -11.66
C VAL A 70 -2.94 24.78 -12.30
N ASN A 71 -3.50 25.87 -11.84
CA ASN A 71 -3.04 27.21 -12.21
C ASN A 71 -1.90 27.62 -11.29
N TYR A 72 -0.68 27.42 -11.75
CA TYR A 72 0.53 27.74 -10.97
C TYR A 72 0.82 29.23 -10.84
N ASP A 73 0.10 30.10 -11.59
CA ASP A 73 0.25 31.55 -11.51
C ASP A 73 -0.58 32.17 -10.38
N SER A 74 -1.52 31.40 -9.79
CA SER A 74 -2.34 31.82 -8.66
C SER A 74 -1.88 31.11 -7.39
N ILE A 75 -1.25 31.85 -6.47
CA ILE A 75 -0.81 31.32 -5.16
C ILE A 75 -2.03 30.82 -4.36
N GLU A 76 -3.13 31.58 -4.36
CA GLU A 76 -4.37 31.27 -3.62
C GLU A 76 -4.99 29.95 -4.10
N GLU A 77 -5.03 29.70 -5.43
CA GLU A 77 -5.52 28.45 -5.99
C GLU A 77 -4.61 27.27 -5.62
N VAL A 78 -3.29 27.47 -5.65
CA VAL A 78 -2.32 26.44 -5.24
C VAL A 78 -2.45 26.14 -3.74
N GLU A 79 -2.54 27.15 -2.87
CA GLU A 79 -2.72 26.96 -1.43
C GLU A 79 -4.01 26.20 -1.13
N SER A 80 -5.12 26.54 -1.78
CA SER A 80 -6.41 25.87 -1.59
C SER A 80 -6.39 24.37 -1.91
N LEU A 81 -5.50 23.92 -2.80
CA LEU A 81 -5.32 22.49 -3.09
C LEU A 81 -4.77 21.70 -1.89
N PHE A 82 -4.10 22.37 -0.95
CA PHE A 82 -3.48 21.76 0.22
C PHE A 82 -4.30 21.90 1.51
N GLU A 83 -5.39 22.68 1.52
CA GLU A 83 -6.21 22.88 2.69
C GLU A 83 -6.89 21.58 3.14
N ASP A 84 -7.34 20.76 2.17
CA ASP A 84 -8.07 19.55 2.44
C ASP A 84 -7.38 18.31 1.87
N ARG A 85 -7.64 17.14 2.50
CA ARG A 85 -7.20 15.85 1.98
C ARG A 85 -7.99 15.47 0.72
N ASN A 86 -7.39 15.65 -0.42
CA ASN A 86 -7.97 15.36 -1.74
C ASN A 86 -7.05 14.44 -2.57
N LEU A 87 -7.46 14.13 -3.81
CA LEU A 87 -6.66 13.25 -4.69
C LEU A 87 -5.28 13.84 -5.00
N TYR A 88 -5.16 15.16 -5.10
CA TYR A 88 -3.91 15.84 -5.39
C TYR A 88 -2.92 15.67 -4.22
N THR A 89 -3.34 15.98 -2.99
CA THR A 89 -2.48 15.85 -1.80
C THR A 89 -2.09 14.39 -1.55
N ILE A 90 -3.03 13.43 -1.70
CA ILE A 90 -2.74 12.00 -1.58
C ILE A 90 -1.70 11.56 -2.63
N THR A 91 -1.79 12.08 -3.85
CA THR A 91 -0.86 11.76 -4.93
C THR A 91 0.55 12.27 -4.62
N LEU A 92 0.66 13.51 -4.15
CA LEU A 92 1.94 14.12 -3.78
C LEU A 92 2.59 13.44 -2.56
N ASP A 93 1.80 13.14 -1.52
CA ASP A 93 2.28 12.41 -0.35
C ASP A 93 2.84 11.04 -0.74
N PHE A 94 2.10 10.32 -1.58
CA PHE A 94 2.53 9.01 -2.04
C PHE A 94 3.80 9.09 -2.90
N TYR A 95 3.89 10.07 -3.78
CA TYR A 95 5.08 10.31 -4.60
C TYR A 95 6.29 10.66 -3.75
N SER A 96 6.12 11.53 -2.76
CA SER A 96 7.17 11.86 -1.79
C SER A 96 7.66 10.62 -1.05
N GLY A 97 6.74 9.75 -0.63
CA GLY A 97 7.08 8.46 -0.01
C GLY A 97 7.91 7.56 -0.93
N ILE A 98 7.61 7.53 -2.24
CA ILE A 98 8.40 6.79 -3.23
C ILE A 98 9.82 7.35 -3.32
N LEU A 99 9.97 8.68 -3.34
CA LEU A 99 11.31 9.30 -3.40
C LEU A 99 12.15 8.96 -2.16
N TYR A 100 11.54 8.99 -0.96
CA TYR A 100 12.23 8.56 0.27
C TYR A 100 12.63 7.09 0.22
N ALA A 101 11.73 6.21 -0.25
CA ALA A 101 12.04 4.79 -0.39
C ALA A 101 13.17 4.52 -1.38
N ILE A 102 13.23 5.26 -2.49
CA ILE A 102 14.35 5.18 -3.46
C ILE A 102 15.66 5.60 -2.83
N GLU A 103 15.66 6.66 -2.02
CA GLU A 103 16.86 7.11 -1.32
C GLU A 103 17.38 6.05 -0.33
N ASP A 104 16.47 5.39 0.39
CA ASP A 104 16.85 4.31 1.30
C ASP A 104 17.37 3.08 0.54
N LEU A 105 16.78 2.73 -0.60
CA LEU A 105 17.27 1.65 -1.46
C LEU A 105 18.65 1.96 -2.04
N ARG A 106 18.93 3.23 -2.36
CA ARG A 106 20.25 3.67 -2.81
C ARG A 106 21.32 3.42 -1.75
N LYS A 107 21.03 3.63 -0.47
CA LYS A 107 21.94 3.30 0.65
C LYS A 107 22.24 1.80 0.72
N LEU A 108 21.34 0.96 0.20
CA LEU A 108 21.51 -0.49 0.09
C LEU A 108 22.16 -0.92 -1.24
N ASN A 109 22.76 0.01 -1.99
CA ASN A 109 23.36 -0.21 -3.31
C ASN A 109 22.37 -0.74 -4.38
N VAL A 110 21.08 -0.39 -4.26
CA VAL A 110 20.08 -0.62 -5.30
C VAL A 110 19.86 0.67 -6.06
N SER A 111 20.14 0.66 -7.36
CA SER A 111 19.88 1.81 -8.25
C SER A 111 18.50 1.71 -8.86
N ILE A 112 17.70 2.77 -8.71
CA ILE A 112 16.35 2.87 -9.30
C ILE A 112 16.35 3.92 -10.41
N ASN A 113 15.98 3.51 -11.60
CA ASN A 113 15.63 4.42 -12.69
C ASN A 113 14.11 4.65 -12.64
N LEU A 114 13.71 5.85 -12.19
CA LEU A 114 12.31 6.19 -11.94
C LEU A 114 11.70 6.90 -13.16
N ASN A 115 10.65 6.31 -13.73
CA ASN A 115 9.80 6.93 -14.74
C ASN A 115 8.46 7.32 -14.10
N VAL A 116 8.10 8.60 -14.15
CA VAL A 116 6.87 9.13 -13.56
C VAL A 116 5.92 9.59 -14.67
N PHE A 117 4.69 9.08 -14.61
CA PHE A 117 3.64 9.40 -15.59
C PHE A 117 2.44 10.03 -14.90
N ASP A 118 2.04 11.22 -15.38
CA ASP A 118 0.78 11.83 -14.98
C ASP A 118 -0.38 11.19 -15.74
N THR A 119 -1.22 10.46 -15.03
CA THR A 119 -2.40 9.80 -15.61
C THR A 119 -3.57 10.75 -15.81
N GLU A 120 -3.52 11.96 -15.26
CA GLU A 120 -4.61 12.93 -15.26
C GLU A 120 -5.95 12.33 -14.76
N ASN A 121 -5.91 11.18 -14.08
CA ASN A 121 -7.07 10.33 -13.75
C ASN A 121 -7.91 9.94 -14.98
N SER A 122 -7.31 9.83 -16.15
CA SER A 122 -7.95 9.58 -17.43
C SER A 122 -7.53 8.25 -18.03
N ILE A 123 -8.53 7.41 -18.38
CA ILE A 123 -8.26 6.11 -19.02
C ILE A 123 -7.61 6.29 -20.41
N ASN A 124 -7.98 7.35 -21.13
CA ASN A 124 -7.41 7.67 -22.44
C ASN A 124 -5.93 8.01 -22.31
N LYS A 125 -5.56 8.76 -21.27
CA LYS A 125 -4.17 9.09 -20.97
C LYS A 125 -3.37 7.85 -20.60
N ILE A 126 -3.93 6.99 -19.76
CA ILE A 126 -3.33 5.71 -19.37
C ILE A 126 -3.07 4.81 -20.57
N ASN A 127 -4.03 4.72 -21.50
CA ASN A 127 -3.86 3.94 -22.75
C ASN A 127 -2.71 4.50 -23.61
N LYS A 128 -2.56 5.82 -23.71
CA LYS A 128 -1.43 6.44 -24.41
C LYS A 128 -0.09 6.10 -23.74
N ILE A 129 0.01 6.29 -22.42
CA ILE A 129 1.19 5.95 -21.62
C ILE A 129 1.58 4.49 -21.83
N SER A 130 0.61 3.57 -21.85
CA SER A 130 0.84 2.13 -22.02
C SER A 130 1.52 1.77 -23.36
N SER A 131 1.50 2.66 -24.33
CA SER A 131 2.15 2.46 -25.63
C SER A 131 3.58 2.97 -25.67
N GLU A 132 4.02 3.74 -24.68
CA GLU A 132 5.35 4.31 -24.61
C GLU A 132 6.42 3.24 -24.33
N ASN A 133 7.62 3.42 -24.88
CA ASN A 133 8.71 2.46 -24.67
C ASN A 133 9.20 2.46 -23.23
N SER A 134 9.24 3.61 -22.59
CA SER A 134 9.69 3.78 -21.20
C SER A 134 8.89 2.93 -20.19
N ILE A 135 7.59 2.73 -20.42
CA ILE A 135 6.79 1.85 -19.55
C ILE A 135 6.98 0.37 -19.87
N LYS A 136 7.25 0.03 -21.14
CA LYS A 136 7.49 -1.36 -21.57
C LYS A 136 8.82 -1.91 -21.04
N ASP A 137 9.77 -1.04 -20.82
CA ASP A 137 11.11 -1.38 -20.28
C ASP A 137 11.13 -1.46 -18.74
N SER A 138 9.98 -1.27 -18.09
CA SER A 138 9.88 -1.32 -16.63
C SER A 138 10.05 -2.73 -16.09
N ASP A 139 10.74 -2.85 -14.96
CA ASP A 139 10.81 -4.08 -14.18
C ASP A 139 9.59 -4.22 -13.25
N VAL A 140 9.03 -3.08 -12.80
CA VAL A 140 7.82 -3.01 -11.96
C VAL A 140 7.04 -1.72 -12.30
N ILE A 141 5.73 -1.80 -12.23
CA ILE A 141 4.83 -0.65 -12.39
C ILE A 141 4.00 -0.47 -11.11
N ILE A 142 3.99 0.74 -10.56
CA ILE A 142 3.15 1.13 -9.42
C ILE A 142 2.02 2.03 -9.91
N GLY A 143 0.78 1.72 -9.54
CA GLY A 143 -0.43 2.44 -9.97
C GLY A 143 -1.03 1.90 -11.27
N PRO A 144 -2.06 2.57 -11.79
CA PRO A 144 -2.74 3.80 -11.31
C PRO A 144 -3.38 3.66 -9.91
N LEU A 145 -3.59 4.80 -9.20
CA LEU A 145 -4.15 4.80 -7.83
C LEU A 145 -5.65 4.49 -7.79
N ILE A 146 -6.37 4.77 -8.84
CA ILE A 146 -7.84 4.62 -8.86
C ILE A 146 -8.21 3.20 -9.29
N PRO A 147 -9.03 2.45 -8.52
CA PRO A 147 -9.33 1.04 -8.77
C PRO A 147 -9.79 0.75 -10.21
N ARG A 148 -10.78 1.50 -10.68
CA ARG A 148 -11.33 1.33 -12.05
C ARG A 148 -10.26 1.49 -13.14
N ASN A 149 -9.39 2.48 -12.97
CA ASN A 149 -8.30 2.76 -13.91
C ASN A 149 -7.24 1.66 -13.84
N PHE A 150 -6.91 1.19 -12.63
CA PHE A 150 -5.97 0.11 -12.44
C PHE A 150 -6.47 -1.20 -13.04
N GLU A 151 -7.72 -1.57 -12.82
CA GLU A 151 -8.30 -2.79 -13.41
C GLU A 151 -8.30 -2.77 -14.94
N SER A 152 -8.54 -1.62 -15.55
CA SER A 152 -8.47 -1.46 -17.01
C SER A 152 -7.03 -1.57 -17.49
N PHE A 153 -6.09 -0.91 -16.79
CA PHE A 153 -4.66 -0.94 -17.07
C PHE A 153 -4.06 -2.33 -16.93
N SER A 154 -4.45 -3.07 -15.89
CA SER A 154 -3.89 -4.40 -15.59
C SER A 154 -4.18 -5.43 -16.69
N LYS A 155 -5.20 -5.21 -17.50
CA LYS A 155 -5.62 -6.10 -18.60
C LYS A 155 -4.90 -5.82 -19.92
N ILE A 156 -4.03 -4.81 -19.99
CA ILE A 156 -3.32 -4.46 -21.21
C ILE A 156 -2.29 -5.54 -21.53
N LYS A 157 -2.52 -6.30 -22.58
CA LYS A 157 -1.70 -7.45 -23.00
C LYS A 157 -0.23 -7.10 -23.22
N LEU A 158 0.04 -5.91 -23.75
CA LEU A 158 1.39 -5.41 -24.01
C LEU A 158 2.28 -5.37 -22.77
N LEU A 159 1.66 -5.19 -21.60
CA LEU A 159 2.33 -5.05 -20.29
C LEU A 159 2.09 -6.27 -19.38
N GLU A 160 1.56 -7.38 -19.93
CA GLU A 160 1.17 -8.55 -19.13
C GLU A 160 2.34 -9.17 -18.34
N SER A 161 3.53 -9.15 -18.93
CA SER A 161 4.74 -9.72 -18.33
C SER A 161 5.33 -8.88 -17.21
N ILE A 162 4.91 -7.62 -17.07
CA ILE A 162 5.47 -6.68 -16.08
C ILE A 162 4.62 -6.73 -14.81
N PRO A 163 5.23 -6.98 -13.64
CA PRO A 163 4.53 -6.91 -12.35
C PRO A 163 3.92 -5.53 -12.10
N LYS A 164 2.68 -5.53 -11.61
CA LYS A 164 1.91 -4.32 -11.32
C LYS A 164 1.48 -4.30 -9.87
N VAL A 165 1.72 -3.19 -9.20
CA VAL A 165 1.33 -2.98 -7.81
C VAL A 165 0.20 -1.97 -7.74
N PHE A 166 -0.93 -2.40 -7.15
CA PHE A 166 -2.04 -1.50 -6.82
C PHE A 166 -1.87 -0.97 -5.40
N PRO A 167 -1.51 0.31 -5.21
CA PRO A 167 -1.22 0.86 -3.91
C PRO A 167 -2.46 1.47 -3.23
N LEU A 168 -2.33 1.78 -1.93
CA LEU A 168 -3.18 2.64 -1.09
C LEU A 168 -4.64 2.23 -0.89
N SER A 169 -5.23 1.42 -1.73
CA SER A 169 -6.66 1.13 -1.68
C SER A 169 -6.96 -0.19 -0.97
N THR A 170 -7.97 -0.14 -0.08
CA THR A 170 -8.58 -1.33 0.54
C THR A 170 -9.75 -1.90 -0.29
N ILE A 171 -10.13 -1.20 -1.38
CA ILE A 171 -11.15 -1.69 -2.31
C ILE A 171 -10.56 -2.91 -3.04
N PRO A 172 -11.21 -4.09 -2.97
CA PRO A 172 -10.70 -5.26 -3.64
C PRO A 172 -10.70 -5.07 -5.15
N ILE A 173 -9.61 -5.46 -5.79
CA ILE A 173 -9.49 -5.53 -7.24
C ILE A 173 -9.42 -6.99 -7.69
N LYS A 174 -9.69 -7.23 -8.96
CA LYS A 174 -9.47 -8.56 -9.54
C LYS A 174 -7.97 -8.85 -9.61
N ILE A 175 -7.50 -9.76 -8.77
CA ILE A 175 -6.11 -10.22 -8.81
C ILE A 175 -5.93 -11.17 -9.98
N ILE A 176 -5.01 -10.84 -10.87
CA ILE A 176 -4.57 -11.66 -12.00
C ILE A 176 -3.07 -11.88 -11.87
N LYS A 177 -2.51 -12.77 -12.70
CA LYS A 177 -1.07 -13.04 -12.70
C LYS A 177 -0.27 -11.74 -12.87
N GLY A 178 0.74 -11.54 -12.01
CA GLY A 178 1.59 -10.34 -12.03
C GLY A 178 0.97 -9.10 -11.40
N VAL A 179 -0.21 -9.20 -10.77
CA VAL A 179 -0.86 -8.09 -10.06
C VAL A 179 -0.83 -8.33 -8.55
N VAL A 180 -0.37 -7.33 -7.82
CA VAL A 180 -0.32 -7.31 -6.34
C VAL A 180 -1.08 -6.09 -5.83
N GLN A 181 -1.94 -6.28 -4.84
CA GLN A 181 -2.54 -5.19 -4.08
C GLN A 181 -1.77 -5.02 -2.77
N SER A 182 -1.23 -3.82 -2.53
CA SER A 182 -0.36 -3.56 -1.37
C SER A 182 -1.13 -3.46 -0.05
N VAL A 183 -2.40 -3.10 -0.10
CA VAL A 183 -3.25 -2.94 1.09
C VAL A 183 -4.38 -3.96 1.05
N THR A 184 -4.47 -4.73 2.12
CA THR A 184 -5.52 -5.76 2.26
C THR A 184 -6.91 -5.15 2.40
N SER A 185 -7.93 -5.82 1.87
CA SER A 185 -9.32 -5.39 2.04
C SER A 185 -9.73 -5.32 3.52
N LYS A 186 -10.58 -4.34 3.86
CA LYS A 186 -11.11 -4.18 5.23
C LYS A 186 -11.78 -5.46 5.75
N LYS A 187 -12.48 -6.19 4.89
CA LYS A 187 -13.11 -7.47 5.25
C LYS A 187 -12.07 -8.47 5.72
N LEU A 188 -11.02 -8.71 4.91
CA LEU A 188 -9.99 -9.69 5.25
C LEU A 188 -9.19 -9.28 6.50
N LEU A 189 -8.93 -7.99 6.69
CA LEU A 189 -8.29 -7.48 7.92
C LEU A 189 -9.15 -7.78 9.14
N ARG A 190 -10.47 -7.51 9.06
CA ARG A 190 -11.41 -7.78 10.15
C ARG A 190 -11.50 -9.28 10.42
N ASP A 191 -11.63 -10.11 9.39
CA ASP A 191 -11.75 -11.56 9.55
C ASP A 191 -10.47 -12.14 10.20
N ARG A 192 -9.30 -11.65 9.80
CA ARG A 192 -8.02 -12.02 10.44
C ARG A 192 -7.94 -11.57 11.90
N MET A 193 -8.39 -10.35 12.20
CA MET A 193 -8.44 -9.85 13.57
C MET A 193 -9.35 -10.72 14.44
N ILE A 194 -10.56 -11.03 13.97
CA ILE A 194 -11.50 -11.89 14.69
C ILE A 194 -10.88 -13.28 14.94
N ASN A 195 -10.29 -13.88 13.92
CA ASN A 195 -9.62 -15.17 14.06
C ASN A 195 -8.42 -15.13 15.03
N TYR A 196 -7.69 -14.02 15.06
CA TYR A 196 -6.60 -13.83 16.03
C TYR A 196 -7.13 -13.73 17.45
N LEU A 197 -8.18 -12.95 17.67
CA LEU A 197 -8.81 -12.77 18.97
C LEU A 197 -9.41 -14.12 19.47
N ASP A 198 -10.12 -14.84 18.62
CA ASP A 198 -10.70 -16.16 18.95
C ASP A 198 -9.65 -17.19 19.37
N LYS A 199 -8.44 -17.10 18.82
CA LYS A 199 -7.33 -18.02 19.14
C LYS A 199 -6.51 -17.64 20.37
N ASN A 200 -6.48 -16.36 20.71
CA ASN A 200 -5.54 -15.83 21.72
C ASN A 200 -6.22 -15.20 22.93
N LEU A 201 -7.54 -15.09 22.93
CA LEU A 201 -8.28 -14.58 24.09
C LEU A 201 -8.93 -15.74 24.84
N ASP A 202 -8.82 -15.72 26.14
CA ASP A 202 -9.57 -16.61 27.00
C ASP A 202 -11.04 -16.17 27.07
N ARG A 203 -11.96 -17.12 27.24
CA ARG A 203 -13.42 -16.85 27.24
C ARG A 203 -13.89 -15.87 28.32
N ASP A 204 -13.07 -15.68 29.33
CA ASP A 204 -13.33 -14.78 30.47
C ASP A 204 -12.75 -13.37 30.27
N GLU A 205 -12.08 -13.10 29.15
CA GLU A 205 -11.53 -11.79 28.83
C GLU A 205 -12.58 -10.92 28.10
N ASN A 206 -12.75 -9.69 28.60
CA ASN A 206 -13.65 -8.72 27.99
C ASN A 206 -12.91 -7.90 26.91
N ILE A 207 -13.43 -7.94 25.70
CA ILE A 207 -12.93 -7.10 24.60
C ILE A 207 -13.70 -5.78 24.63
N VAL A 208 -12.98 -4.67 24.71
CA VAL A 208 -13.54 -3.32 24.52
C VAL A 208 -13.13 -2.85 23.13
N ILE A 209 -14.13 -2.70 22.25
CA ILE A 209 -13.97 -2.20 20.87
C ILE A 209 -14.43 -0.74 20.81
#